data_af91b594e70a6eb93c8c42ef9496f9bf
#
_entry.id   af91b594e70a6eb93c8c42ef9496f9bf
#
_cell.length_a   1.000
_cell.length_b   1.000
_cell.length_c   1.000
_cell.angle_alpha   90.00
_cell.angle_beta   90.00
_cell.angle_gamma   90.00
#
_symmetry.space_group_name_H-M   'P 1'
#
loop_
_entity.id
_entity.type
_entity.pdbx_description
1 polymer ?
#
loop_
_entity_poly.entity_id
_entity_poly.type
_entity_poly.pdbx_seq_one_letter_code
_entity_poly.pdbx_strand_id
1 'polypeptide(L)'
;MKHTLIAIFLFVCFYSPAQDSISLFFAFDSHKLSRKSQAELQSLSGKNIVSIYGYTDARGDHAYNKQLAKNRINATLEYLGLATSSIAQVYAIGEDKLTSTLHAENRKVVVYFTQNRHEVQVNIPKKVVEVKPENGVGDQLVKAKVGDKVKLKALNFQPGLDVLLPEAVPTLEELLKVMKSNKNLVIEIHGHICCASADYADLSTARAYRVYEYLITNGIQTERISYQGFGVSQPLHAIPERTTEEEIANRRVEVKIISN
;
A
#
# COMPACT_ATOMS: atom_id res chain seq x y z
N MET A 1 -58.05 -7.41 -2.12
CA MET A 1 -57.11 -6.46 -2.71
C MET A 1 -55.72 -6.83 -2.20
N LYS A 2 -54.86 -7.36 -3.07
CA LYS A 2 -53.48 -7.79 -2.71
C LYS A 2 -52.57 -6.60 -3.04
N HIS A 3 -51.95 -6.01 -2.01
CA HIS A 3 -50.93 -4.95 -2.19
C HIS A 3 -49.58 -5.63 -2.44
N THR A 4 -49.07 -5.53 -3.66
CA THR A 4 -47.74 -5.97 -4.03
C THR A 4 -46.77 -4.85 -3.64
N LEU A 5 -45.94 -5.11 -2.62
CA LEU A 5 -44.83 -4.22 -2.27
C LEU A 5 -43.70 -4.44 -3.30
N ILE A 6 -43.43 -3.42 -4.11
CA ILE A 6 -42.25 -3.38 -4.98
C ILE A 6 -41.09 -2.85 -4.15
N ALA A 7 -40.16 -3.73 -3.81
CA ALA A 7 -38.89 -3.34 -3.20
C ALA A 7 -37.96 -2.79 -4.30
N ILE A 8 -37.74 -1.48 -4.30
CA ILE A 8 -36.75 -0.84 -5.16
C ILE A 8 -35.39 -1.07 -4.54
N PHE A 9 -34.60 -1.96 -5.15
CA PHE A 9 -33.18 -2.15 -4.81
C PHE A 9 -32.39 -0.99 -5.43
N LEU A 10 -32.03 0.01 -4.62
CA LEU A 10 -31.06 1.03 -4.99
C LEU A 10 -29.66 0.39 -5.04
N PHE A 11 -29.19 0.12 -6.25
CA PHE A 11 -27.82 -0.30 -6.51
C PHE A 11 -26.91 0.94 -6.32
N VAL A 12 -26.33 1.08 -5.13
CA VAL A 12 -25.30 2.09 -4.87
C VAL A 12 -24.01 1.59 -5.51
N CYS A 13 -23.73 2.03 -6.73
CA CYS A 13 -22.42 1.86 -7.35
C CYS A 13 -21.40 2.68 -6.55
N PHE A 14 -20.58 2.03 -5.75
CA PHE A 14 -19.37 2.65 -5.19
C PHE A 14 -18.39 2.89 -6.33
N TYR A 15 -18.32 4.11 -6.81
CA TYR A 15 -17.30 4.56 -7.73
C TYR A 15 -15.99 4.66 -6.93
N SER A 16 -15.16 3.62 -7.00
CA SER A 16 -13.76 3.75 -6.66
C SER A 16 -13.10 4.56 -7.79
N PRO A 17 -12.49 5.72 -7.53
CA PRO A 17 -11.82 6.47 -8.59
C PRO A 17 -10.71 5.59 -9.15
N ALA A 18 -10.78 5.31 -10.45
CA ALA A 18 -9.73 4.58 -11.15
C ALA A 18 -8.41 5.33 -10.95
N GLN A 19 -7.42 4.66 -10.38
CA GLN A 19 -6.09 5.21 -10.21
C GLN A 19 -5.32 4.98 -11.52
N ASP A 20 -4.98 6.08 -12.19
CA ASP A 20 -4.15 6.08 -13.39
C ASP A 20 -2.67 6.16 -13.02
N SER A 21 -1.79 5.78 -13.94
CA SER A 21 -0.35 5.93 -13.76
C SER A 21 0.37 6.31 -15.04
N ILE A 22 1.50 7.01 -14.88
CA ILE A 22 2.47 7.23 -15.96
C ILE A 22 3.84 6.71 -15.55
N SER A 23 4.63 6.28 -16.53
CA SER A 23 6.01 5.82 -16.33
C SER A 23 6.97 6.76 -17.05
N LEU A 24 7.86 7.41 -16.28
CA LEU A 24 8.87 8.34 -16.77
C LEU A 24 10.20 7.59 -16.88
N PHE A 25 10.74 7.45 -18.08
CA PHE A 25 11.97 6.71 -18.31
C PHE A 25 13.21 7.62 -18.29
N PHE A 26 14.31 7.09 -17.75
CA PHE A 26 15.57 7.80 -17.56
C PHE A 26 16.71 7.18 -18.38
N ALA A 27 17.65 8.04 -18.78
CA ALA A 27 18.90 7.58 -19.36
C ALA A 27 19.71 6.77 -18.33
N PHE A 28 20.71 6.02 -18.83
CA PHE A 28 21.64 5.29 -17.97
C PHE A 28 22.35 6.29 -17.03
N ASP A 29 22.46 5.91 -15.77
CA ASP A 29 23.13 6.67 -14.73
C ASP A 29 22.70 8.15 -14.65
N SER A 30 21.42 8.41 -14.89
CA SER A 30 20.87 9.77 -14.93
C SER A 30 19.56 9.86 -14.15
N HIS A 31 19.37 11.02 -13.51
CA HIS A 31 18.10 11.46 -12.91
C HIS A 31 17.49 12.66 -13.63
N LYS A 32 18.05 13.07 -14.79
CA LYS A 32 17.52 14.18 -15.59
C LYS A 32 16.28 13.75 -16.36
N LEU A 33 15.20 14.52 -16.23
CA LEU A 33 13.97 14.32 -16.99
C LEU A 33 14.18 14.67 -18.47
N SER A 34 13.77 13.75 -19.35
CA SER A 34 13.73 14.02 -20.80
C SER A 34 12.62 15.02 -21.13
N ARG A 35 12.69 15.66 -22.31
CA ARG A 35 11.60 16.54 -22.80
C ARG A 35 10.26 15.79 -22.88
N LYS A 36 10.29 14.50 -23.25
CA LYS A 36 9.10 13.63 -23.28
C LYS A 36 8.53 13.47 -21.86
N SER A 37 9.36 13.10 -20.89
CA SER A 37 8.93 12.96 -19.50
C SER A 37 8.37 14.25 -18.90
N GLN A 38 8.95 15.40 -19.26
CA GLN A 38 8.44 16.71 -18.84
C GLN A 38 7.04 16.99 -19.41
N ALA A 39 6.82 16.68 -20.70
CA ALA A 39 5.50 16.82 -21.32
C ALA A 39 4.45 15.88 -20.70
N GLU A 40 4.85 14.65 -20.37
CA GLU A 40 3.98 13.70 -19.65
C GLU A 40 3.63 14.22 -18.26
N LEU A 41 4.58 14.79 -17.53
CA LEU A 41 4.32 15.41 -16.22
C LEU A 41 3.41 16.65 -16.29
N GLN A 42 3.51 17.45 -17.35
CA GLN A 42 2.59 18.58 -17.57
C GLN A 42 1.13 18.14 -17.66
N SER A 43 0.86 16.93 -18.22
CA SER A 43 -0.48 16.37 -18.29
C SER A 43 -1.08 16.03 -16.91
N LEU A 44 -0.26 16.03 -15.87
CA LEU A 44 -0.69 15.81 -14.48
C LEU A 44 -1.07 17.10 -13.75
N SER A 45 -0.98 18.26 -14.40
CA SER A 45 -1.39 19.54 -13.80
C SER A 45 -2.84 19.45 -13.34
N GLY A 46 -3.08 19.83 -12.07
CA GLY A 46 -4.41 19.76 -11.44
C GLY A 46 -4.87 18.36 -11.04
N LYS A 47 -4.09 17.30 -11.26
CA LYS A 47 -4.37 15.95 -10.78
C LYS A 47 -3.82 15.74 -9.37
N ASN A 48 -4.45 14.85 -8.61
CA ASN A 48 -3.96 14.49 -7.29
C ASN A 48 -2.95 13.36 -7.39
N ILE A 49 -1.67 13.62 -7.09
CA ILE A 49 -0.62 12.61 -7.05
C ILE A 49 -0.75 11.80 -5.75
N VAL A 50 -0.91 10.50 -5.91
CA VAL A 50 -1.16 9.57 -4.78
C VAL A 50 0.14 8.93 -4.33
N SER A 51 0.95 8.44 -5.28
CA SER A 51 2.20 7.76 -4.95
C SER A 51 3.23 7.86 -6.07
N ILE A 52 4.53 7.76 -5.70
CA ILE A 52 5.65 7.83 -6.62
C ILE A 52 6.67 6.75 -6.29
N TYR A 53 7.09 5.99 -7.30
CA TYR A 53 8.05 4.90 -7.18
C TYR A 53 9.23 5.10 -8.12
N GLY A 54 10.45 5.06 -7.59
CA GLY A 54 11.68 5.16 -8.36
C GLY A 54 12.37 3.81 -8.50
N TYR A 55 12.77 3.48 -9.72
CA TYR A 55 13.44 2.23 -10.07
C TYR A 55 14.75 2.48 -10.79
N THR A 56 15.67 1.52 -10.68
CA THR A 56 16.91 1.45 -11.47
C THR A 56 17.01 0.10 -12.16
N ASP A 57 17.93 -0.04 -13.13
CA ASP A 57 18.38 -1.35 -13.56
C ASP A 57 19.39 -1.93 -12.55
N ALA A 58 19.75 -3.21 -12.71
CA ALA A 58 20.61 -3.95 -11.78
C ALA A 58 22.12 -3.65 -11.94
N ARG A 59 22.49 -2.63 -12.71
CA ARG A 59 23.89 -2.24 -12.88
C ARG A 59 24.31 -1.23 -11.82
N GLY A 60 25.40 -1.53 -11.14
CA GLY A 60 25.93 -0.68 -10.07
C GLY A 60 25.77 -1.30 -8.69
N ASP A 61 26.12 -0.55 -7.68
CA ASP A 61 26.00 -0.91 -6.27
C ASP A 61 24.57 -0.68 -5.75
N HIS A 62 24.09 -1.55 -4.87
CA HIS A 62 22.73 -1.49 -4.33
C HIS A 62 22.42 -0.15 -3.64
N ALA A 63 23.34 0.35 -2.79
CA ALA A 63 23.14 1.61 -2.09
C ALA A 63 23.14 2.78 -3.08
N TYR A 64 23.98 2.73 -4.10
CA TYR A 64 24.00 3.69 -5.19
C TYR A 64 22.68 3.69 -5.97
N ASN A 65 22.16 2.52 -6.32
CA ASN A 65 20.91 2.37 -7.05
C ASN A 65 19.70 2.87 -6.24
N LYS A 66 19.67 2.66 -4.94
CA LYS A 66 18.69 3.27 -4.04
C LYS A 66 18.76 4.81 -4.07
N GLN A 67 19.97 5.36 -4.00
CA GLN A 67 20.16 6.82 -4.05
C GLN A 67 19.79 7.40 -5.42
N LEU A 68 20.12 6.71 -6.52
CA LEU A 68 19.75 7.12 -7.87
C LEU A 68 18.23 7.11 -8.08
N ALA A 69 17.54 6.09 -7.55
CA ALA A 69 16.08 6.03 -7.56
C ALA A 69 15.47 7.22 -6.79
N LYS A 70 16.03 7.57 -5.62
CA LYS A 70 15.62 8.73 -4.84
C LYS A 70 15.85 10.05 -5.60
N ASN A 71 17.00 10.19 -6.27
CA ASN A 71 17.30 11.38 -7.06
C ASN A 71 16.33 11.55 -8.24
N ARG A 72 15.90 10.45 -8.88
CA ARG A 72 14.88 10.46 -9.94
C ARG A 72 13.52 10.91 -9.42
N ILE A 73 13.12 10.42 -8.25
CA ILE A 73 11.89 10.85 -7.57
C ILE A 73 11.95 12.34 -7.27
N ASN A 74 13.06 12.81 -6.67
CA ASN A 74 13.23 14.22 -6.32
C ASN A 74 13.15 15.12 -7.56
N ALA A 75 13.81 14.76 -8.67
CA ALA A 75 13.71 15.50 -9.92
C ALA A 75 12.27 15.54 -10.49
N THR A 76 11.50 14.47 -10.28
CA THR A 76 10.08 14.40 -10.67
C THR A 76 9.23 15.33 -9.81
N LEU A 77 9.41 15.29 -8.48
CA LEU A 77 8.71 16.15 -7.53
C LEU A 77 9.03 17.63 -7.72
N GLU A 78 10.30 17.94 -7.90
CA GLU A 78 10.78 19.32 -8.19
C GLU A 78 10.10 19.88 -9.45
N TYR A 79 10.02 19.08 -10.53
CA TYR A 79 9.34 19.49 -11.75
C TYR A 79 7.85 19.74 -11.54
N LEU A 80 7.18 18.95 -10.70
CA LEU A 80 5.77 19.11 -10.33
C LEU A 80 5.54 20.25 -9.32
N GLY A 81 6.58 20.83 -8.74
CA GLY A 81 6.47 21.82 -7.67
C GLY A 81 5.91 21.25 -6.36
N LEU A 82 6.13 19.96 -6.10
CA LEU A 82 5.58 19.24 -4.97
C LEU A 82 6.67 18.89 -3.94
N ALA A 83 6.33 19.02 -2.66
CA ALA A 83 7.17 18.50 -1.59
C ALA A 83 6.92 16.99 -1.38
N THR A 84 7.97 16.25 -1.01
CA THR A 84 7.84 14.82 -0.68
C THR A 84 6.78 14.57 0.39
N SER A 85 6.67 15.45 1.38
CA SER A 85 5.66 15.38 2.46
C SER A 85 4.22 15.56 2.00
N SER A 86 4.00 16.06 0.78
CA SER A 86 2.66 16.23 0.21
C SER A 86 2.14 14.97 -0.49
N ILE A 87 2.99 13.95 -0.66
CA ILE A 87 2.67 12.69 -1.32
C ILE A 87 2.53 11.59 -0.28
N ALA A 88 1.41 10.88 -0.31
CA ALA A 88 1.11 9.85 0.69
C ALA A 88 2.13 8.70 0.69
N GLN A 89 2.68 8.35 -0.48
CA GLN A 89 3.59 7.23 -0.63
C GLN A 89 4.71 7.56 -1.61
N VAL A 90 5.97 7.58 -1.14
CA VAL A 90 7.16 7.84 -1.95
C VAL A 90 8.21 6.77 -1.67
N TYR A 91 8.56 5.97 -2.69
CA TYR A 91 9.45 4.84 -2.53
C TYR A 91 10.58 4.81 -3.56
N ALA A 92 11.81 4.84 -3.07
CA ALA A 92 13.01 4.57 -3.87
C ALA A 92 13.29 3.06 -3.85
N ILE A 93 12.76 2.33 -4.84
CA ILE A 93 12.88 0.87 -4.95
C ILE A 93 14.29 0.48 -5.41
N GLY A 94 14.94 1.32 -6.23
CA GLY A 94 16.24 0.95 -6.83
C GLY A 94 16.09 -0.26 -7.76
N GLU A 95 16.98 -1.22 -7.59
CA GLU A 95 17.01 -2.47 -8.35
C GLU A 95 16.29 -3.64 -7.66
N ASP A 96 15.77 -3.45 -6.43
CA ASP A 96 15.13 -4.52 -5.65
C ASP A 96 13.95 -5.16 -6.40
N LYS A 97 13.46 -4.48 -7.43
CA LYS A 97 12.34 -4.96 -8.22
C LYS A 97 12.52 -4.64 -9.69
N LEU A 98 13.08 -5.59 -10.41
CA LEU A 98 13.14 -5.52 -11.86
C LEU A 98 11.77 -5.86 -12.45
N THR A 99 11.22 -4.96 -13.25
CA THR A 99 9.90 -5.11 -13.90
C THR A 99 10.01 -5.62 -15.33
N SER A 100 11.24 -5.70 -15.86
CA SER A 100 11.53 -6.14 -17.22
C SER A 100 12.94 -6.75 -17.30
N THR A 101 13.16 -7.62 -18.27
CA THR A 101 14.48 -8.11 -18.67
C THR A 101 15.28 -7.03 -19.40
N LEU A 102 14.63 -6.01 -19.93
CA LEU A 102 15.27 -4.88 -20.61
C LEU A 102 15.71 -3.82 -19.60
N HIS A 103 17.00 -3.58 -19.49
CA HIS A 103 17.57 -2.60 -18.55
C HIS A 103 16.93 -1.21 -18.68
N ALA A 104 16.63 -0.77 -19.93
CA ALA A 104 16.04 0.54 -20.19
C ALA A 104 14.65 0.71 -19.54
N GLU A 105 13.86 -0.34 -19.49
CA GLU A 105 12.50 -0.33 -18.94
C GLU A 105 12.48 -0.34 -17.41
N ASN A 106 13.59 -0.72 -16.76
CA ASN A 106 13.74 -0.66 -15.32
C ASN A 106 14.20 0.72 -14.83
N ARG A 107 14.76 1.57 -15.68
CA ARG A 107 15.19 2.93 -15.33
C ARG A 107 14.02 3.91 -15.40
N LYS A 108 13.13 3.89 -14.41
CA LYS A 108 11.89 4.68 -14.45
C LYS A 108 11.50 5.25 -13.09
N VAL A 109 10.62 6.23 -13.14
CA VAL A 109 9.75 6.63 -12.04
C VAL A 109 8.31 6.38 -12.48
N VAL A 110 7.53 5.73 -11.64
CA VAL A 110 6.09 5.54 -11.84
C VAL A 110 5.35 6.51 -10.93
N VAL A 111 4.49 7.33 -11.52
CA VAL A 111 3.65 8.29 -10.80
C VAL A 111 2.21 7.83 -10.89
N TYR A 112 1.59 7.57 -9.76
CA TYR A 112 0.18 7.23 -9.65
C TYR A 112 -0.63 8.46 -9.25
N PHE A 113 -1.77 8.66 -9.91
CA PHE A 113 -2.60 9.83 -9.70
C PHE A 113 -4.09 9.49 -9.87
N THR A 114 -4.95 10.35 -9.32
CA THR A 114 -6.40 10.30 -9.56
C THR A 114 -6.84 11.51 -10.37
N GLN A 115 -7.86 11.32 -11.21
CA GLN A 115 -8.51 12.40 -11.93
C GLN A 115 -9.12 13.39 -10.92
N ASN A 116 -9.00 14.65 -11.19
CA ASN A 116 -9.31 15.82 -10.35
C ASN A 116 -10.20 15.56 -9.11
N ARG A 117 -9.77 16.15 -7.99
CA ARG A 117 -10.75 16.70 -7.05
C ARG A 117 -11.62 17.73 -7.79
N HIS A 118 -12.77 17.35 -8.31
CA HIS A 118 -13.89 18.22 -8.08
C HIS A 118 -13.96 18.37 -6.55
N GLU A 119 -13.83 19.58 -6.05
CA GLU A 119 -14.40 19.92 -4.76
C GLU A 119 -15.88 19.51 -4.83
N VAL A 120 -16.16 18.26 -4.56
CA VAL A 120 -17.43 17.92 -3.99
C VAL A 120 -17.35 18.68 -2.68
N GLN A 121 -17.97 19.86 -2.62
CA GLN A 121 -18.45 20.41 -1.37
C GLN A 121 -19.37 19.33 -0.81
N VAL A 122 -18.75 18.38 -0.14
CA VAL A 122 -19.46 17.47 0.73
C VAL A 122 -19.92 18.41 1.84
N ASN A 123 -21.17 18.87 1.71
CA ASN A 123 -21.95 19.36 2.80
C ASN A 123 -22.03 18.17 3.77
N ILE A 124 -20.99 18.03 4.58
CA ILE A 124 -20.97 17.08 5.67
C ILE A 124 -22.01 17.62 6.64
N PRO A 125 -23.20 17.01 6.74
CA PRO A 125 -24.06 17.34 7.85
C PRO A 125 -23.23 17.06 9.09
N LYS A 126 -23.07 18.03 9.97
CA LYS A 126 -22.38 17.94 11.27
C LYS A 126 -23.14 16.99 12.20
N LYS A 127 -23.37 15.77 11.76
CA LYS A 127 -23.79 14.66 12.57
C LYS A 127 -22.96 13.48 12.08
N VAL A 128 -21.71 13.45 12.57
CA VAL A 128 -20.93 12.22 12.55
C VAL A 128 -21.76 11.25 13.39
N VAL A 129 -22.57 10.45 12.71
CA VAL A 129 -22.98 9.18 13.28
C VAL A 129 -21.67 8.40 13.34
N GLU A 130 -21.06 8.34 14.52
CA GLU A 130 -20.05 7.34 14.83
C GLU A 130 -20.71 5.97 14.60
N VAL A 131 -20.64 5.49 13.36
CA VAL A 131 -20.77 4.07 13.10
C VAL A 131 -19.46 3.50 13.62
N LYS A 132 -19.44 3.13 14.90
CA LYS A 132 -18.45 2.20 15.43
C LYS A 132 -18.55 0.96 14.55
N PRO A 133 -17.53 0.60 13.76
CA PRO A 133 -17.50 -0.70 13.14
C PRO A 133 -17.47 -1.69 14.30
N GLU A 134 -18.57 -2.41 14.49
CA GLU A 134 -18.58 -3.55 15.41
C GLU A 134 -17.48 -4.49 14.93
N ASN A 135 -16.42 -4.65 15.74
CA ASN A 135 -15.20 -5.41 15.50
C ASN A 135 -14.15 -4.76 14.58
N GLY A 136 -13.80 -3.50 14.79
CA GLY A 136 -12.58 -2.89 14.24
C GLY A 136 -11.32 -3.70 14.60
N VAL A 137 -10.25 -3.56 13.83
CA VAL A 137 -8.95 -4.18 14.13
C VAL A 137 -8.47 -3.76 15.52
N GLY A 138 -8.72 -2.51 15.92
CA GLY A 138 -8.40 -1.99 17.23
C GLY A 138 -9.06 -2.79 18.38
N ASP A 139 -10.35 -3.08 18.27
CA ASP A 139 -11.09 -3.86 19.28
C ASP A 139 -10.60 -5.31 19.37
N GLN A 140 -10.20 -5.90 18.25
CA GLN A 140 -9.64 -7.25 18.21
C GLN A 140 -8.27 -7.30 18.88
N LEU A 141 -7.40 -6.33 18.61
CA LEU A 141 -6.06 -6.24 19.21
C LEU A 141 -6.12 -6.01 20.73
N VAL A 142 -7.05 -5.19 21.22
CA VAL A 142 -7.22 -4.95 22.66
C VAL A 142 -7.66 -6.21 23.40
N LYS A 143 -8.42 -7.09 22.77
CA LYS A 143 -8.91 -8.35 23.34
C LYS A 143 -7.97 -9.53 23.12
N ALA A 144 -6.99 -9.39 22.22
CA ALA A 144 -6.09 -10.47 21.84
C ALA A 144 -5.12 -10.81 22.97
N LYS A 145 -4.83 -12.10 23.11
CA LYS A 145 -3.87 -12.66 24.07
C LYS A 145 -2.53 -12.95 23.39
N VAL A 146 -1.50 -13.12 24.18
CA VAL A 146 -0.19 -13.58 23.68
C VAL A 146 -0.36 -14.89 22.88
N GLY A 147 0.19 -14.90 21.68
CA GLY A 147 0.08 -15.99 20.71
C GLY A 147 -1.06 -15.84 19.70
N ASP A 148 -2.08 -15.02 19.96
CA ASP A 148 -3.17 -14.78 19.03
C ASP A 148 -2.69 -14.07 17.77
N LYS A 149 -3.35 -14.40 16.64
CA LYS A 149 -3.15 -13.72 15.35
C LYS A 149 -4.40 -12.93 14.98
N VAL A 150 -4.23 -11.66 14.70
CA VAL A 150 -5.30 -10.75 14.27
C VAL A 150 -5.08 -10.38 12.80
N LYS A 151 -6.03 -10.73 11.93
CA LYS A 151 -5.99 -10.34 10.52
C LYS A 151 -6.26 -8.84 10.38
N LEU A 152 -5.38 -8.14 9.67
CA LEU A 152 -5.58 -6.73 9.32
C LEU A 152 -6.56 -6.63 8.15
N LYS A 153 -7.85 -6.45 8.48
CA LYS A 153 -8.92 -6.31 7.47
C LYS A 153 -8.69 -5.06 6.62
N ALA A 154 -9.08 -5.12 5.35
CA ALA A 154 -8.90 -4.04 4.36
C ALA A 154 -7.45 -3.57 4.15
N LEU A 155 -6.46 -4.27 4.67
CA LEU A 155 -5.06 -3.99 4.39
C LEU A 155 -4.69 -4.64 3.06
N ASN A 156 -5.05 -3.95 1.98
CA ASN A 156 -4.89 -4.40 0.62
C ASN A 156 -3.66 -3.78 -0.03
N PHE A 157 -3.09 -4.53 -0.98
CA PHE A 157 -1.95 -4.12 -1.79
C PHE A 157 -2.30 -4.18 -3.27
N GLN A 158 -1.60 -3.42 -4.09
CA GLN A 158 -1.70 -3.55 -5.53
C GLN A 158 -1.33 -4.98 -5.97
N PRO A 159 -1.97 -5.50 -7.02
CA PRO A 159 -1.68 -6.85 -7.53
C PRO A 159 -0.19 -7.03 -7.84
N GLY A 160 0.42 -8.08 -7.29
CA GLY A 160 1.85 -8.40 -7.49
C GLY A 160 2.84 -7.42 -6.83
N LEU A 161 2.37 -6.44 -6.05
CA LEU A 161 3.19 -5.42 -5.41
C LEU A 161 3.01 -5.41 -3.88
N ASP A 162 3.96 -4.77 -3.21
CA ASP A 162 3.95 -4.43 -1.78
C ASP A 162 3.42 -3.00 -1.53
N VAL A 163 2.75 -2.45 -2.53
CA VAL A 163 2.16 -1.10 -2.51
C VAL A 163 0.81 -1.14 -1.84
N LEU A 164 0.68 -0.44 -0.72
CA LEU A 164 -0.59 -0.32 0.00
C LEU A 164 -1.61 0.47 -0.83
N LEU A 165 -2.84 -0.01 -0.85
CA LEU A 165 -3.96 0.74 -1.41
C LEU A 165 -4.48 1.78 -0.39
N PRO A 166 -5.08 2.89 -0.85
CA PRO A 166 -5.56 3.95 0.05
C PRO A 166 -6.51 3.47 1.14
N GLU A 167 -7.33 2.46 0.87
CA GLU A 167 -8.25 1.84 1.83
C GLU A 167 -7.57 1.08 2.97
N ALA A 168 -6.25 0.84 2.88
CA ALA A 168 -5.46 0.25 3.96
C ALA A 168 -5.15 1.25 5.08
N VAL A 169 -5.20 2.56 4.80
CA VAL A 169 -4.79 3.62 5.74
C VAL A 169 -5.59 3.57 7.05
N PRO A 170 -6.92 3.48 7.07
CA PRO A 170 -7.68 3.42 8.32
C PRO A 170 -7.26 2.23 9.22
N THR A 171 -6.98 1.06 8.64
CA THR A 171 -6.52 -0.11 9.38
C THR A 171 -5.14 0.11 10.01
N LEU A 172 -4.23 0.77 9.28
CA LEU A 172 -2.91 1.12 9.79
C LEU A 172 -2.98 2.16 10.92
N GLU A 173 -3.88 3.14 10.80
CA GLU A 173 -4.12 4.15 11.84
C GLU A 173 -4.71 3.53 13.12
N GLU A 174 -5.64 2.57 12.99
CA GLU A 174 -6.16 1.82 14.14
C GLU A 174 -5.06 1.02 14.84
N LEU A 175 -4.23 0.28 14.09
CA LEU A 175 -3.09 -0.46 14.63
C LEU A 175 -2.11 0.47 15.34
N LEU A 176 -1.74 1.58 14.71
CA LEU A 176 -0.86 2.60 15.27
C LEU A 176 -1.42 3.18 16.59
N LYS A 177 -2.73 3.50 16.61
CA LYS A 177 -3.42 4.01 17.79
C LYS A 177 -3.35 3.03 18.96
N VAL A 178 -3.62 1.74 18.71
CA VAL A 178 -3.53 0.70 19.74
C VAL A 178 -2.10 0.59 20.27
N MET A 179 -1.10 0.53 19.40
CA MET A 179 0.30 0.44 19.77
C MET A 179 0.82 1.67 20.54
N LYS A 180 0.29 2.87 20.22
CA LYS A 180 0.59 4.10 20.96
C LYS A 180 -0.06 4.10 22.34
N SER A 181 -1.26 3.57 22.48
CA SER A 181 -2.01 3.52 23.73
C SER A 181 -1.50 2.43 24.66
N ASN A 182 -1.14 1.26 24.12
CA ASN A 182 -0.55 0.15 24.89
C ASN A 182 0.97 0.08 24.66
N LYS A 183 1.74 0.56 25.62
CA LYS A 183 3.22 0.61 25.53
C LYS A 183 3.88 -0.75 25.72
N ASN A 184 3.19 -1.72 26.32
CA ASN A 184 3.69 -3.07 26.56
C ASN A 184 3.43 -4.01 25.37
N LEU A 185 2.54 -3.64 24.47
CA LEU A 185 2.20 -4.45 23.31
C LEU A 185 3.40 -4.60 22.39
N VAL A 186 3.84 -5.84 22.19
CA VAL A 186 4.87 -6.25 21.25
C VAL A 186 4.22 -7.16 20.21
N ILE A 187 4.46 -6.91 18.95
CA ILE A 187 3.84 -7.62 17.82
C ILE A 187 4.85 -8.14 16.82
N GLU A 188 4.46 -9.19 16.11
CA GLU A 188 5.12 -9.67 14.91
C GLU A 188 4.15 -9.59 13.73
N ILE A 189 4.56 -8.94 12.64
CA ILE A 189 3.74 -8.75 11.44
C ILE A 189 4.00 -9.89 10.47
N HIS A 190 2.97 -10.62 10.11
CA HIS A 190 3.03 -11.80 9.21
C HIS A 190 2.44 -11.45 7.84
N GLY A 191 3.27 -11.53 6.80
CA GLY A 191 2.84 -11.35 5.42
C GLY A 191 2.55 -12.68 4.73
N HIS A 192 1.47 -12.74 3.95
CA HIS A 192 1.08 -13.91 3.17
C HIS A 192 0.71 -13.52 1.74
N ILE A 193 0.94 -14.40 0.79
CA ILE A 193 0.51 -14.25 -0.59
C ILE A 193 -0.44 -15.38 -1.00
N CYS A 194 -1.13 -15.17 -2.12
CA CYS A 194 -1.97 -16.16 -2.80
C CYS A 194 -1.42 -16.50 -4.18
N CYS A 195 -2.09 -17.43 -4.82
CA CYS A 195 -2.14 -17.55 -6.28
C CYS A 195 -0.78 -17.89 -6.94
N ALA A 196 0.15 -18.43 -6.17
CA ALA A 196 1.49 -18.82 -6.63
C ALA A 196 1.92 -20.14 -6.00
N SER A 197 2.83 -20.85 -6.64
CA SER A 197 3.43 -22.08 -6.08
C SER A 197 4.51 -21.78 -5.04
N ALA A 198 5.12 -20.60 -5.09
CA ALA A 198 6.11 -20.14 -4.13
C ALA A 198 6.26 -18.61 -4.17
N ASP A 199 6.85 -18.03 -3.13
CA ASP A 199 7.10 -16.58 -3.01
C ASP A 199 8.48 -16.21 -3.54
N TYR A 200 8.71 -16.40 -4.84
CA TYR A 200 10.01 -16.16 -5.47
C TYR A 200 10.51 -14.71 -5.38
N ALA A 201 9.61 -13.77 -5.23
CA ALA A 201 9.95 -12.34 -5.15
C ALA A 201 9.98 -11.82 -3.70
N ASP A 202 9.89 -12.73 -2.72
CA ASP A 202 9.80 -12.39 -1.29
C ASP A 202 8.72 -11.32 -0.99
N LEU A 203 7.62 -11.38 -1.76
CA LEU A 203 6.55 -10.38 -1.72
C LEU A 203 5.83 -10.37 -0.37
N SER A 204 5.73 -11.53 0.29
CA SER A 204 5.11 -11.62 1.61
C SER A 204 5.91 -10.86 2.66
N THR A 205 7.24 -10.99 2.65
CA THR A 205 8.15 -10.22 3.52
C THR A 205 8.07 -8.73 3.20
N ALA A 206 8.09 -8.36 1.92
CA ALA A 206 7.98 -6.97 1.50
C ALA A 206 6.67 -6.32 2.00
N ARG A 207 5.54 -7.03 1.95
CA ARG A 207 4.25 -6.54 2.47
C ARG A 207 4.23 -6.39 3.99
N ALA A 208 4.77 -7.36 4.72
CA ALA A 208 4.92 -7.25 6.17
C ALA A 208 5.83 -6.07 6.55
N TYR A 209 6.93 -5.88 5.80
CA TYR A 209 7.84 -4.75 5.99
C TYR A 209 7.16 -3.40 5.79
N ARG A 210 6.22 -3.24 4.85
CA ARG A 210 5.49 -1.97 4.66
C ARG A 210 4.68 -1.57 5.88
N VAL A 211 4.05 -2.54 6.53
CA VAL A 211 3.33 -2.27 7.79
C VAL A 211 4.31 -1.91 8.91
N TYR A 212 5.41 -2.64 9.03
CA TYR A 212 6.50 -2.34 9.96
C TYR A 212 7.04 -0.93 9.73
N GLU A 213 7.42 -0.59 8.50
CA GLU A 213 7.95 0.73 8.11
C GLU A 213 6.98 1.86 8.47
N TYR A 214 5.68 1.67 8.19
CA TYR A 214 4.64 2.63 8.58
C TYR A 214 4.64 2.89 10.09
N LEU A 215 4.69 1.84 10.91
CA LEU A 215 4.66 1.97 12.37
C LEU A 215 5.93 2.64 12.92
N ILE A 216 7.11 2.26 12.43
CA ILE A 216 8.38 2.88 12.83
C ILE A 216 8.42 4.36 12.46
N THR A 217 8.04 4.70 11.23
CA THR A 217 8.00 6.09 10.75
C THR A 217 7.04 6.95 11.58
N ASN A 218 6.00 6.33 12.15
CA ASN A 218 5.04 7.00 13.03
C ASN A 218 5.38 6.90 14.54
N GLY A 219 6.63 6.51 14.87
CA GLY A 219 7.20 6.63 16.21
C GLY A 219 6.99 5.44 17.14
N ILE A 220 6.67 4.25 16.60
CA ILE A 220 6.73 3.02 17.40
C ILE A 220 8.18 2.53 17.43
N GLN A 221 8.65 2.09 18.61
CA GLN A 221 10.01 1.62 18.83
C GLN A 221 10.26 0.28 18.13
N THR A 222 11.46 0.11 17.56
CA THR A 222 11.86 -1.09 16.80
C THR A 222 11.81 -2.37 17.63
N GLU A 223 12.07 -2.29 18.92
CA GLU A 223 12.08 -3.42 19.87
C GLU A 223 10.68 -4.00 20.10
N ARG A 224 9.64 -3.24 19.71
CA ARG A 224 8.25 -3.62 19.89
C ARG A 224 7.62 -4.25 18.67
N ILE A 225 8.34 -4.29 17.55
CA ILE A 225 7.80 -4.77 16.29
C ILE A 225 8.84 -5.61 15.57
N SER A 226 8.40 -6.76 15.09
CA SER A 226 9.13 -7.55 14.10
C SER A 226 8.23 -7.86 12.91
N TYR A 227 8.80 -8.37 11.82
CA TYR A 227 8.05 -8.77 10.65
C TYR A 227 8.63 -10.03 10.02
N GLN A 228 7.77 -10.83 9.39
CA GLN A 228 8.15 -12.05 8.69
C GLN A 228 7.22 -12.32 7.52
N GLY A 229 7.78 -12.78 6.39
CA GLY A 229 7.04 -13.34 5.28
C GLY A 229 6.83 -14.83 5.45
N PHE A 230 5.62 -15.30 5.18
CA PHE A 230 5.26 -16.73 5.18
C PHE A 230 4.94 -17.23 3.78
N GLY A 231 4.99 -16.36 2.77
CA GLY A 231 4.67 -16.72 1.39
C GLY A 231 3.35 -17.44 1.29
N VAL A 232 3.39 -18.65 0.74
CA VAL A 232 2.26 -19.58 0.58
C VAL A 232 2.25 -20.72 1.61
N SER A 233 3.15 -20.69 2.61
CA SER A 233 3.35 -21.82 3.53
C SER A 233 2.24 -21.98 4.57
N GLN A 234 1.44 -20.96 4.82
CA GLN A 234 0.35 -20.95 5.79
C GLN A 234 -0.95 -20.44 5.15
N PRO A 235 -1.51 -21.12 4.16
CA PRO A 235 -2.73 -20.71 3.50
C PRO A 235 -3.94 -20.95 4.41
N LEU A 236 -4.97 -20.09 4.33
CA LEU A 236 -6.28 -20.31 4.94
C LEU A 236 -7.16 -21.21 4.09
N HIS A 237 -6.98 -21.16 2.77
CA HIS A 237 -7.65 -21.99 1.79
C HIS A 237 -6.61 -22.72 0.94
N ALA A 238 -6.94 -23.94 0.50
CA ALA A 238 -6.03 -24.77 -0.30
C ALA A 238 -5.56 -24.03 -1.57
N ILE A 239 -4.31 -24.24 -1.95
CA ILE A 239 -3.71 -23.73 -3.18
C ILE A 239 -3.66 -24.86 -4.21
N PRO A 240 -4.11 -24.66 -5.47
CA PRO A 240 -4.66 -23.40 -6.01
C PRO A 240 -6.05 -23.08 -5.44
N GLU A 241 -6.30 -21.81 -5.22
CA GLU A 241 -7.55 -21.27 -4.75
C GLU A 241 -8.64 -21.48 -5.81
N ARG A 242 -9.89 -21.65 -5.35
CA ARG A 242 -11.03 -21.93 -6.23
C ARG A 242 -11.86 -20.69 -6.54
N THR A 243 -11.80 -19.69 -5.68
CA THR A 243 -12.55 -18.44 -5.82
C THR A 243 -11.69 -17.23 -5.47
N THR A 244 -12.10 -16.07 -5.94
CA THR A 244 -11.46 -14.79 -5.62
C THR A 244 -11.49 -14.48 -4.12
N GLU A 245 -12.52 -14.93 -3.41
CA GLU A 245 -12.64 -14.76 -1.95
C GLU A 245 -11.56 -15.58 -1.22
N GLU A 246 -11.28 -16.80 -1.68
CA GLU A 246 -10.19 -17.63 -1.15
C GLU A 246 -8.82 -17.00 -1.42
N GLU A 247 -8.62 -16.44 -2.63
CA GLU A 247 -7.41 -15.70 -2.97
C GLU A 247 -7.22 -14.47 -2.05
N ILE A 248 -8.27 -13.68 -1.84
CA ILE A 248 -8.25 -12.51 -0.94
C ILE A 248 -8.00 -12.95 0.51
N ALA A 249 -8.54 -14.10 0.93
CA ALA A 249 -8.32 -14.63 2.26
C ALA A 249 -6.85 -15.04 2.47
N ASN A 250 -6.25 -15.71 1.48
CA ASN A 250 -4.85 -16.12 1.52
C ASN A 250 -3.88 -14.93 1.40
N ARG A 251 -4.21 -13.94 0.57
CA ARG A 251 -3.45 -12.69 0.41
C ARG A 251 -3.76 -11.72 1.55
N ARG A 252 -3.05 -11.84 2.66
CA ARG A 252 -3.33 -11.10 3.88
C ARG A 252 -2.08 -10.69 4.63
N VAL A 253 -2.26 -9.75 5.55
CA VAL A 253 -1.31 -9.47 6.64
C VAL A 253 -2.00 -9.74 7.97
N GLU A 254 -1.31 -10.38 8.88
CA GLU A 254 -1.74 -10.66 10.24
C GLU A 254 -0.77 -10.04 11.24
N VAL A 255 -1.26 -9.73 12.41
CA VAL A 255 -0.45 -9.32 13.56
C VAL A 255 -0.55 -10.43 14.61
N LYS A 256 0.60 -11.00 14.99
CA LYS A 256 0.73 -11.94 16.10
C LYS A 256 1.12 -11.18 17.36
N ILE A 257 0.44 -11.43 18.45
CA ILE A 257 0.74 -10.83 19.75
C ILE A 257 1.90 -11.59 20.40
N ILE A 258 3.00 -10.90 20.66
CA ILE A 258 4.19 -11.47 21.31
C ILE A 258 4.18 -11.17 22.82
N SER A 259 3.77 -9.95 23.18
CA SER A 259 3.60 -9.50 24.56
C SER A 259 2.51 -8.44 24.62
N ASN A 260 1.80 -8.36 25.76
CA ASN A 260 0.71 -7.39 25.94
C ASN A 260 0.64 -6.94 27.40
#